data_9625d47d0d05e0d419e9e4329ac364f7
#
_entry.id   9625d47d0d05e0d419e9e4329ac364f7
#
_cell.length_a   1.000
_cell.length_b   1.000
_cell.length_c   1.000
_cell.angle_alpha   90.00
_cell.angle_beta   90.00
_cell.angle_gamma   90.00
#
_symmetry.space_group_name_H-M   'P 1'
#
loop_
_entity.id
_entity.type
_entity.pdbx_description
1 polymer ?
#
loop_
_entity_poly.entity_id
_entity_poly.type
_entity_poly.pdbx_seq_one_letter_code
_entity_poly.pdbx_strand_id
1 'polypeptide(L)'
;METEVNLPFITANADGAQHIQMHISRSKFEGITTRLIERSIAPCKQCIKDAGVELKEINDVVLVGGMTRMPKVVEEVKRFFQKEPFRGVNPDEAVALGAATLGGVLRGNVGGLILVDVTPLSLGTSVIGDIFVPIIPKNTVIPCKRSHTFTTVEDGQTAIKFEVFQGEREMASDNQMMGQFDLVGIPPAPRGVPQVEVTFDIDANGICHVTAKDKATCRKQGIVVAASGGLSKEQIEQMLRDAAQHAKADRVKRELVEARNNAETQLTTAERQLGEWKYVSDAEKENVKTHVAELRKAMENPNVAKDDLVAATDKLQKAVMECGRTEYQQAAAANSGSSSNSGEQQQQQQQSSEKN
;
A
#
# COMPACT_ATOMS: atom_id res chain seq x y z
N MET A 1 -20.76 -11.79 47.09
CA MET A 1 -21.49 -10.62 46.60
C MET A 1 -22.46 -11.04 45.55
N GLU A 2 -23.73 -10.69 45.70
CA GLU A 2 -24.80 -10.94 44.74
C GLU A 2 -25.71 -9.71 44.70
N THR A 3 -26.51 -9.59 43.67
CA THR A 3 -27.51 -8.57 43.49
C THR A 3 -28.81 -9.22 43.04
N GLU A 4 -29.94 -8.60 43.40
CA GLU A 4 -31.25 -9.01 42.94
C GLU A 4 -31.61 -8.21 41.67
N VAL A 5 -32.12 -8.95 40.69
CA VAL A 5 -32.74 -8.37 39.48
C VAL A 5 -34.23 -8.59 39.61
N ASN A 6 -34.98 -7.52 39.68
CA ASN A 6 -36.45 -7.54 39.78
C ASN A 6 -37.02 -6.74 38.62
N LEU A 7 -37.67 -7.45 37.71
CA LEU A 7 -38.33 -6.86 36.52
C LEU A 7 -39.83 -7.20 36.63
N PRO A 8 -40.64 -6.28 37.19
CA PRO A 8 -42.06 -6.49 37.37
C PRO A 8 -42.83 -6.38 36.06
N PHE A 9 -43.96 -7.04 35.96
CA PHE A 9 -44.91 -6.91 34.83
C PHE A 9 -44.35 -7.21 33.44
N ILE A 10 -43.54 -8.26 33.31
CA ILE A 10 -42.97 -8.68 32.02
C ILE A 10 -44.04 -9.18 31.08
N THR A 11 -44.98 -9.96 31.57
CA THR A 11 -46.14 -10.50 30.81
C THR A 11 -47.29 -10.79 31.77
N ALA A 12 -48.44 -11.10 31.23
CA ALA A 12 -49.59 -11.57 31.98
C ALA A 12 -50.13 -12.85 31.31
N ASN A 13 -50.49 -13.84 32.10
CA ASN A 13 -51.14 -15.06 31.66
C ASN A 13 -52.44 -15.29 32.48
N ALA A 14 -53.06 -16.47 32.34
CA ALA A 14 -54.28 -16.82 33.05
C ALA A 14 -54.14 -16.76 34.58
N ASP A 15 -52.92 -16.91 35.12
CA ASP A 15 -52.58 -16.87 36.53
C ASP A 15 -52.27 -15.48 37.05
N GLY A 16 -52.27 -14.45 36.15
CA GLY A 16 -52.01 -13.06 36.50
C GLY A 16 -50.71 -12.51 35.92
N ALA A 17 -50.24 -11.39 36.49
CA ALA A 17 -49.01 -10.72 36.08
C ALA A 17 -47.77 -11.55 36.46
N GLN A 18 -46.87 -11.68 35.50
CA GLN A 18 -45.60 -12.39 35.65
C GLN A 18 -44.45 -11.42 35.86
N HIS A 19 -43.54 -11.76 36.73
CA HIS A 19 -42.35 -10.95 37.09
C HIS A 19 -41.11 -11.83 36.95
N ILE A 20 -39.96 -11.21 36.59
CA ILE A 20 -38.66 -11.88 36.74
C ILE A 20 -38.01 -11.36 38.01
N GLN A 21 -37.79 -12.25 38.94
CA GLN A 21 -37.04 -12.00 40.16
C GLN A 21 -35.93 -13.05 40.24
N MET A 22 -34.68 -12.59 40.18
CA MET A 22 -33.54 -13.54 40.24
C MET A 22 -32.35 -12.92 40.95
N HIS A 23 -31.54 -13.75 41.57
CA HIS A 23 -30.28 -13.36 42.17
C HIS A 23 -29.12 -13.65 41.20
N ILE A 24 -28.26 -12.64 40.95
CA ILE A 24 -27.07 -12.78 40.14
C ILE A 24 -25.85 -12.64 41.04
N SER A 25 -25.07 -13.72 41.18
CA SER A 25 -23.80 -13.69 41.88
C SER A 25 -22.74 -13.04 41.00
N ARG A 26 -21.71 -12.44 41.63
CA ARG A 26 -20.55 -11.88 40.94
C ARG A 26 -19.93 -12.89 39.97
N SER A 27 -19.73 -14.14 40.37
CA SER A 27 -19.14 -15.17 39.50
C SER A 27 -19.99 -15.47 38.27
N LYS A 28 -21.33 -15.47 38.40
CA LYS A 28 -22.25 -15.66 37.28
C LYS A 28 -22.15 -14.48 36.30
N PHE A 29 -22.12 -13.25 36.81
CA PHE A 29 -21.95 -12.05 36.00
C PHE A 29 -20.60 -12.03 35.25
N GLU A 30 -19.50 -12.33 35.95
CA GLU A 30 -18.17 -12.45 35.35
C GLU A 30 -18.12 -13.53 34.26
N GLY A 31 -18.78 -14.70 34.50
CA GLY A 31 -18.88 -15.75 33.49
C GLY A 31 -19.62 -15.33 32.24
N ILE A 32 -20.71 -14.57 32.35
CA ILE A 32 -21.47 -14.03 31.21
C ILE A 32 -20.63 -13.00 30.40
N THR A 33 -19.83 -12.18 31.10
CA THR A 33 -19.07 -11.08 30.49
C THR A 33 -17.65 -11.47 30.07
N THR A 34 -17.13 -12.63 30.43
CA THR A 34 -15.77 -13.11 30.17
C THR A 34 -15.38 -12.91 28.70
N ARG A 35 -16.20 -13.33 27.76
CA ARG A 35 -15.94 -13.22 26.32
C ARG A 35 -15.78 -11.77 25.84
N LEU A 36 -16.51 -10.83 26.45
CA LEU A 36 -16.41 -9.41 26.12
C LEU A 36 -15.09 -8.82 26.62
N ILE A 37 -14.68 -9.22 27.84
CA ILE A 37 -13.42 -8.79 28.44
C ILE A 37 -12.22 -9.33 27.65
N GLU A 38 -12.25 -10.63 27.28
CA GLU A 38 -11.20 -11.22 26.43
C GLU A 38 -11.05 -10.50 25.09
N ARG A 39 -12.16 -10.09 24.47
CA ARG A 39 -12.13 -9.29 23.24
C ARG A 39 -11.42 -7.95 23.42
N SER A 40 -11.42 -7.34 24.60
CA SER A 40 -10.74 -6.07 24.84
C SER A 40 -9.21 -6.22 24.97
N ILE A 41 -8.72 -7.40 25.31
CA ILE A 41 -7.28 -7.67 25.43
C ILE A 41 -6.60 -7.91 24.05
N ALA A 42 -7.34 -8.40 23.06
CA ALA A 42 -6.79 -8.65 21.74
C ALA A 42 -6.24 -7.38 21.05
N PRO A 43 -6.94 -6.24 21.03
CA PRO A 43 -6.40 -4.96 20.54
C PRO A 43 -5.15 -4.49 21.29
N CYS A 44 -5.10 -4.72 22.62
CA CYS A 44 -3.91 -4.37 23.41
C CYS A 44 -2.67 -5.14 22.93
N LYS A 45 -2.80 -6.44 22.69
CA LYS A 45 -1.73 -7.28 22.15
C LYS A 45 -1.25 -6.78 20.78
N GLN A 46 -2.20 -6.44 19.91
CA GLN A 46 -1.88 -5.94 18.57
C GLN A 46 -1.18 -4.59 18.64
N CYS A 47 -1.66 -3.68 19.48
CA CYS A 47 -1.07 -2.35 19.66
C CYS A 47 0.40 -2.43 20.13
N ILE A 48 0.69 -3.28 21.10
CA ILE A 48 2.06 -3.50 21.61
C ILE A 48 2.95 -4.07 20.52
N LYS A 49 2.45 -5.04 19.75
CA LYS A 49 3.17 -5.61 18.61
C LYS A 49 3.47 -4.57 17.53
N ASP A 50 2.49 -3.74 17.17
CA ASP A 50 2.62 -2.70 16.15
C ASP A 50 3.59 -1.59 16.61
N ALA A 51 3.61 -1.29 17.89
CA ALA A 51 4.56 -0.33 18.48
C ALA A 51 5.99 -0.88 18.57
N GLY A 52 6.18 -2.21 18.46
CA GLY A 52 7.50 -2.84 18.58
C GLY A 52 8.12 -2.74 19.98
N VAL A 53 7.29 -2.56 21.02
CA VAL A 53 7.74 -2.42 22.41
C VAL A 53 7.47 -3.69 23.21
N GLU A 54 8.25 -3.94 24.26
CA GLU A 54 7.99 -5.03 25.20
C GLU A 54 7.05 -4.57 26.34
N LEU A 55 6.28 -5.49 26.90
CA LEU A 55 5.35 -5.19 28.01
C LEU A 55 6.02 -4.51 29.20
N LYS A 56 7.30 -4.83 29.47
CA LYS A 56 8.08 -4.23 30.55
C LYS A 56 8.40 -2.76 30.33
N GLU A 57 8.43 -2.30 29.06
CA GLU A 57 8.72 -0.92 28.68
C GLU A 57 7.50 0.00 28.83
N ILE A 58 6.31 -0.57 29.00
CA ILE A 58 5.10 0.19 29.31
C ILE A 58 5.24 0.78 30.71
N ASN A 59 5.26 2.10 30.83
CA ASN A 59 5.40 2.76 32.13
C ASN A 59 4.10 2.71 32.92
N ASP A 60 3.01 3.17 32.35
CA ASP A 60 1.70 3.27 32.98
C ASP A 60 0.60 2.67 32.12
N VAL A 61 -0.40 2.10 32.78
CA VAL A 61 -1.63 1.60 32.15
C VAL A 61 -2.80 2.40 32.72
N VAL A 62 -3.41 3.23 31.89
CA VAL A 62 -4.51 4.11 32.29
C VAL A 62 -5.84 3.50 31.83
N LEU A 63 -6.76 3.32 32.78
CA LEU A 63 -8.11 2.83 32.49
C LEU A 63 -9.08 4.00 32.30
N VAL A 64 -9.82 3.98 31.19
CA VAL A 64 -10.74 5.05 30.78
C VAL A 64 -12.11 4.47 30.46
N GLY A 65 -13.16 5.18 30.88
CA GLY A 65 -14.56 4.78 30.71
C GLY A 65 -15.13 4.03 31.91
N GLY A 66 -16.42 4.21 32.20
CA GLY A 66 -17.09 3.68 33.40
C GLY A 66 -17.02 2.15 33.54
N MET A 67 -17.05 1.41 32.41
CA MET A 67 -16.94 -0.06 32.44
C MET A 67 -15.59 -0.57 32.93
N THR A 68 -14.52 0.24 32.88
CA THR A 68 -13.22 -0.15 33.45
C THR A 68 -13.20 -0.18 34.97
N ARG A 69 -14.25 0.30 35.63
CA ARG A 69 -14.44 0.13 37.09
C ARG A 69 -14.81 -1.30 37.48
N MET A 70 -15.19 -2.14 36.51
CA MET A 70 -15.51 -3.53 36.77
C MET A 70 -14.27 -4.27 37.29
N PRO A 71 -14.31 -4.89 38.46
CA PRO A 71 -13.14 -5.54 39.07
C PRO A 71 -12.48 -6.57 38.16
N LYS A 72 -13.29 -7.35 37.42
CA LYS A 72 -12.74 -8.34 36.47
C LYS A 72 -11.95 -7.73 35.33
N VAL A 73 -12.35 -6.55 34.83
CA VAL A 73 -11.58 -5.81 33.81
C VAL A 73 -10.22 -5.39 34.40
N VAL A 74 -10.22 -4.82 35.60
CA VAL A 74 -8.98 -4.41 36.30
C VAL A 74 -8.05 -5.61 36.51
N GLU A 75 -8.59 -6.75 36.93
CA GLU A 75 -7.84 -8.00 37.17
C GLU A 75 -7.20 -8.51 35.87
N GLU A 76 -7.95 -8.57 34.77
CA GLU A 76 -7.45 -9.05 33.47
C GLU A 76 -6.39 -8.11 32.88
N VAL A 77 -6.59 -6.79 32.99
CA VAL A 77 -5.58 -5.80 32.56
C VAL A 77 -4.30 -5.95 33.40
N LYS A 78 -4.43 -6.06 34.74
CA LYS A 78 -3.29 -6.31 35.62
C LYS A 78 -2.56 -7.61 35.26
N ARG A 79 -3.30 -8.68 34.97
CA ARG A 79 -2.74 -9.98 34.57
C ARG A 79 -1.98 -9.86 33.24
N PHE A 80 -2.54 -9.13 32.28
CA PHE A 80 -1.93 -8.98 30.96
C PHE A 80 -0.68 -8.11 30.98
N PHE A 81 -0.76 -6.91 31.57
CA PHE A 81 0.36 -5.97 31.62
C PHE A 81 1.35 -6.24 32.75
N GLN A 82 1.03 -7.15 33.69
CA GLN A 82 1.82 -7.44 34.88
C GLN A 82 2.10 -6.20 35.75
N LYS A 83 1.22 -5.20 35.67
CA LYS A 83 1.30 -3.90 36.37
C LYS A 83 -0.07 -3.51 36.92
N GLU A 84 -0.08 -2.80 38.06
CA GLU A 84 -1.29 -2.15 38.54
C GLU A 84 -1.68 -1.01 37.62
N PRO A 85 -2.96 -0.91 37.21
CA PRO A 85 -3.43 0.26 36.48
C PRO A 85 -3.25 1.54 37.29
N PHE A 86 -2.86 2.61 36.61
CA PHE A 86 -2.68 3.92 37.19
C PHE A 86 -4.01 4.47 37.71
N ARG A 87 -4.05 4.95 38.96
CA ARG A 87 -5.27 5.38 39.65
C ARG A 87 -5.40 6.92 39.74
N GLY A 88 -4.47 7.67 39.19
CA GLY A 88 -4.43 9.13 39.25
C GLY A 88 -5.44 9.84 38.37
N VAL A 89 -6.18 9.11 37.53
CA VAL A 89 -7.18 9.67 36.60
C VAL A 89 -8.55 9.06 36.90
N ASN A 90 -9.60 9.90 36.95
CA ASN A 90 -10.97 9.42 37.04
C ASN A 90 -11.40 8.84 35.69
N PRO A 91 -11.72 7.54 35.59
CA PRO A 91 -12.08 6.92 34.31
C PRO A 91 -13.28 7.57 33.60
N ASP A 92 -14.21 8.16 34.34
CA ASP A 92 -15.42 8.77 33.77
C ASP A 92 -15.15 10.17 33.22
N GLU A 93 -14.15 10.88 33.72
CA GLU A 93 -13.81 12.26 33.36
C GLU A 93 -12.63 12.39 32.41
N ALA A 94 -11.83 11.33 32.25
CA ALA A 94 -10.57 11.34 31.50
C ALA A 94 -10.73 11.90 30.08
N VAL A 95 -11.79 11.51 29.37
CA VAL A 95 -12.05 11.96 28.00
C VAL A 95 -12.41 13.45 27.96
N ALA A 96 -13.24 13.92 28.88
CA ALA A 96 -13.64 15.32 28.96
C ALA A 96 -12.43 16.23 29.31
N LEU A 97 -11.60 15.79 30.26
CA LEU A 97 -10.36 16.49 30.62
C LEU A 97 -9.37 16.54 29.45
N GLY A 98 -9.20 15.42 28.73
CA GLY A 98 -8.38 15.37 27.54
C GLY A 98 -8.86 16.30 26.43
N ALA A 99 -10.16 16.32 26.16
CA ALA A 99 -10.75 17.23 25.17
C ALA A 99 -10.58 18.70 25.56
N ALA A 100 -10.76 19.03 26.82
CA ALA A 100 -10.55 20.41 27.32
C ALA A 100 -9.07 20.83 27.21
N THR A 101 -8.15 19.91 27.54
CA THR A 101 -6.71 20.14 27.41
C THR A 101 -6.31 20.39 25.97
N LEU A 102 -6.79 19.54 25.03
CA LEU A 102 -6.55 19.70 23.60
C LEU A 102 -7.11 21.02 23.08
N GLY A 103 -8.32 21.41 23.50
CA GLY A 103 -8.89 22.71 23.18
C GLY A 103 -8.03 23.89 23.68
N GLY A 104 -7.42 23.76 24.87
CA GLY A 104 -6.45 24.71 25.40
C GLY A 104 -5.16 24.78 24.57
N VAL A 105 -4.64 23.64 24.10
CA VAL A 105 -3.46 23.58 23.21
C VAL A 105 -3.74 24.28 21.90
N LEU A 106 -4.87 23.97 21.25
CA LEU A 106 -5.28 24.57 19.97
C LEU A 106 -5.47 26.09 20.05
N ARG A 107 -5.88 26.61 21.22
CA ARG A 107 -5.98 28.06 21.48
C ARG A 107 -4.66 28.71 21.92
N GLY A 108 -3.60 27.92 22.09
CA GLY A 108 -2.32 28.43 22.60
C GLY A 108 -2.27 28.72 24.10
N ASN A 109 -3.30 28.35 24.85
CA ASN A 109 -3.37 28.56 26.29
C ASN A 109 -2.57 27.54 27.10
N VAL A 110 -2.33 26.35 26.50
CA VAL A 110 -1.54 25.26 27.09
C VAL A 110 -0.36 24.98 26.17
N GLY A 111 0.84 25.22 26.67
CA GLY A 111 2.09 24.97 25.96
C GLY A 111 2.74 23.64 26.37
N GLY A 112 3.65 23.12 25.53
CA GLY A 112 4.48 21.94 25.84
C GLY A 112 3.79 20.60 25.65
N LEU A 113 2.55 20.56 25.14
CA LEU A 113 1.86 19.33 24.76
C LEU A 113 1.74 19.26 23.23
N ILE A 114 2.11 18.14 22.65
CA ILE A 114 1.94 17.81 21.24
C ILE A 114 1.12 16.52 21.15
N LEU A 115 -0.04 16.58 20.50
CA LEU A 115 -0.77 15.38 20.14
C LEU A 115 -0.14 14.81 18.88
N VAL A 116 0.27 13.54 18.95
CA VAL A 116 0.78 12.79 17.82
C VAL A 116 -0.19 11.64 17.55
N ASP A 117 -0.79 11.64 16.39
CA ASP A 117 -1.70 10.60 15.95
C ASP A 117 -1.08 9.80 14.81
N VAL A 118 -1.67 8.67 14.44
CA VAL A 118 -1.18 7.79 13.38
C VAL A 118 -2.31 7.35 12.45
N THR A 119 -1.94 7.02 11.21
CA THR A 119 -2.89 6.44 10.25
C THR A 119 -3.28 5.02 10.66
N PRO A 120 -4.58 4.67 10.73
CA PRO A 120 -5.02 3.33 11.14
C PRO A 120 -4.78 2.27 10.07
N LEU A 121 -4.78 2.66 8.81
CA LEU A 121 -4.57 1.80 7.63
C LEU A 121 -3.68 2.52 6.62
N SER A 122 -3.03 1.74 5.75
CA SER A 122 -2.25 2.26 4.64
C SER A 122 -3.13 2.98 3.62
N LEU A 123 -2.63 4.09 3.08
CA LEU A 123 -3.23 4.86 1.99
C LEU A 123 -2.33 4.78 0.76
N GLY A 124 -2.92 4.54 -0.40
CA GLY A 124 -2.18 4.37 -1.63
C GLY A 124 -3.05 4.40 -2.88
N THR A 125 -2.48 3.94 -3.97
CA THR A 125 -3.12 3.91 -5.30
C THR A 125 -2.94 2.56 -5.96
N SER A 126 -3.76 2.28 -6.98
CA SER A 126 -3.59 1.12 -7.86
C SER A 126 -2.55 1.39 -8.94
N VAL A 127 -1.86 0.35 -9.37
CA VAL A 127 -1.03 0.33 -10.58
C VAL A 127 -1.48 -0.80 -11.52
N ILE A 128 -0.82 -0.97 -12.66
CA ILE A 128 -1.16 -1.98 -13.66
C ILE A 128 -1.30 -3.35 -13.02
N GLY A 129 -2.41 -4.03 -13.35
CA GLY A 129 -2.72 -5.36 -12.82
C GLY A 129 -3.40 -5.33 -11.46
N ASP A 130 -4.03 -4.20 -11.09
CA ASP A 130 -4.78 -4.05 -9.83
C ASP A 130 -3.92 -4.21 -8.57
N ILE A 131 -2.61 -3.96 -8.66
CA ILE A 131 -1.70 -4.03 -7.50
C ILE A 131 -1.85 -2.77 -6.67
N PHE A 132 -2.03 -2.91 -5.36
CA PHE A 132 -2.04 -1.81 -4.41
C PHE A 132 -0.61 -1.37 -4.06
N VAL A 133 -0.32 -0.09 -4.25
CA VAL A 133 0.95 0.54 -3.86
C VAL A 133 0.68 1.50 -2.71
N PRO A 134 1.08 1.14 -1.47
CA PRO A 134 0.94 2.00 -0.31
C PRO A 134 1.94 3.16 -0.42
N ILE A 135 1.42 4.40 -0.39
CA ILE A 135 2.22 5.63 -0.37
C ILE A 135 2.46 6.07 1.08
N ILE A 136 1.43 6.00 1.90
CA ILE A 136 1.52 6.23 3.34
C ILE A 136 1.17 4.91 4.04
N PRO A 137 2.16 4.20 4.60
CA PRO A 137 1.92 2.99 5.38
C PRO A 137 1.06 3.24 6.63
N LYS A 138 0.36 2.22 7.10
CA LYS A 138 -0.31 2.26 8.42
C LYS A 138 0.68 2.62 9.52
N ASN A 139 0.17 3.16 10.61
CA ASN A 139 0.95 3.61 11.77
C ASN A 139 1.95 4.73 11.43
N THR A 140 1.77 5.44 10.31
CA THR A 140 2.55 6.64 10.01
C THR A 140 2.01 7.81 10.83
N VAL A 141 2.91 8.53 11.50
CA VAL A 141 2.58 9.72 12.29
C VAL A 141 2.03 10.82 11.38
N ILE A 142 0.95 11.48 11.81
CA ILE A 142 0.34 12.62 11.14
C ILE A 142 0.56 13.91 11.95
N PRO A 143 0.68 15.08 11.30
CA PRO A 143 0.58 15.31 9.86
C PRO A 143 1.78 14.74 9.09
N CYS A 144 1.54 14.28 7.87
CA CYS A 144 2.61 13.74 7.02
C CYS A 144 2.35 13.98 5.54
N LYS A 145 3.43 14.03 4.78
CA LYS A 145 3.40 14.19 3.33
C LYS A 145 4.34 13.20 2.67
N ARG A 146 3.83 12.46 1.68
CA ARG A 146 4.59 11.48 0.90
C ARG A 146 4.25 11.62 -0.57
N SER A 147 5.26 11.45 -1.42
CA SER A 147 5.10 11.49 -2.87
C SER A 147 5.70 10.27 -3.52
N HIS A 148 5.10 9.84 -4.63
CA HIS A 148 5.63 8.81 -5.49
C HIS A 148 5.49 9.24 -6.95
N THR A 149 6.45 8.87 -7.83
CA THR A 149 6.39 9.22 -9.24
C THR A 149 5.91 8.03 -10.04
N PHE A 150 4.87 8.25 -10.83
CA PHE A 150 4.28 7.29 -11.76
C PHE A 150 4.54 7.73 -13.20
N THR A 151 4.30 6.83 -14.14
CA THR A 151 4.48 7.10 -15.57
C THR A 151 3.30 6.54 -16.36
N THR A 152 3.24 6.85 -17.67
CA THR A 152 2.23 6.33 -18.58
C THR A 152 2.47 4.86 -18.93
N VAL A 153 1.38 4.14 -19.19
CA VAL A 153 1.39 2.70 -19.50
C VAL A 153 1.22 2.42 -20.99
N GLU A 154 0.76 3.41 -21.76
CA GLU A 154 0.54 3.33 -23.20
C GLU A 154 1.25 4.47 -23.92
N ASP A 155 1.62 4.22 -25.19
CA ASP A 155 2.18 5.25 -26.07
C ASP A 155 1.12 6.30 -26.41
N GLY A 156 1.50 7.57 -26.35
CA GLY A 156 0.61 8.68 -26.65
C GLY A 156 -0.50 8.93 -25.61
N GLN A 157 -0.43 8.32 -24.45
CA GLN A 157 -1.42 8.50 -23.38
C GLN A 157 -1.43 9.95 -22.87
N THR A 158 -2.61 10.61 -22.94
CA THR A 158 -2.79 12.02 -22.58
C THR A 158 -3.50 12.25 -21.24
N ALA A 159 -3.97 11.18 -20.60
CA ALA A 159 -4.62 11.21 -19.30
C ALA A 159 -4.25 9.98 -18.46
N ILE A 160 -4.18 10.17 -17.14
CA ILE A 160 -3.99 9.07 -16.18
C ILE A 160 -5.08 9.17 -15.13
N LYS A 161 -5.81 8.05 -14.93
CA LYS A 161 -6.76 7.89 -13.86
C LYS A 161 -6.03 7.45 -12.60
N PHE A 162 -6.26 8.15 -11.51
CA PHE A 162 -5.76 7.78 -10.17
C PHE A 162 -6.92 7.37 -9.29
N GLU A 163 -6.82 6.20 -8.72
CA GLU A 163 -7.75 5.64 -7.76
C GLU A 163 -7.05 5.57 -6.39
N VAL A 164 -7.72 6.11 -5.38
CA VAL A 164 -7.20 6.17 -4.01
C VAL A 164 -7.85 5.07 -3.19
N PHE A 165 -7.02 4.25 -2.59
CA PHE A 165 -7.45 3.12 -1.75
C PHE A 165 -6.89 3.21 -0.34
N GLN A 166 -7.63 2.58 0.59
CA GLN A 166 -7.24 2.41 1.98
C GLN A 166 -7.36 0.95 2.38
N GLY A 167 -6.31 0.39 2.97
CA GLY A 167 -6.30 -1.00 3.45
C GLY A 167 -4.91 -1.63 3.44
N GLU A 168 -4.88 -2.95 3.70
CA GLU A 168 -3.64 -3.74 3.84
C GLU A 168 -3.58 -4.94 2.87
N ARG A 169 -4.53 -5.06 1.92
CA ARG A 169 -4.52 -6.12 0.92
C ARG A 169 -3.58 -5.76 -0.24
N GLU A 170 -2.94 -6.77 -0.82
CA GLU A 170 -1.99 -6.59 -1.93
C GLU A 170 -2.66 -6.17 -3.25
N MET A 171 -3.94 -6.57 -3.44
CA MET A 171 -4.75 -6.17 -4.60
C MET A 171 -5.57 -4.93 -4.26
N ALA A 172 -5.63 -3.95 -5.15
CA ALA A 172 -6.34 -2.69 -4.90
C ALA A 172 -7.85 -2.91 -4.78
N SER A 173 -8.46 -3.74 -5.62
CA SER A 173 -9.88 -4.09 -5.58
C SER A 173 -10.33 -4.75 -4.28
N ASP A 174 -9.41 -5.36 -3.54
CA ASP A 174 -9.67 -5.98 -2.25
C ASP A 174 -9.59 -4.97 -1.07
N ASN A 175 -9.23 -3.71 -1.35
CA ASN A 175 -9.16 -2.61 -0.39
C ASN A 175 -10.35 -1.66 -0.54
N GLN A 176 -10.52 -0.76 0.43
CA GLN A 176 -11.57 0.24 0.40
C GLN A 176 -11.21 1.39 -0.56
N MET A 177 -12.01 1.58 -1.61
CA MET A 177 -11.88 2.74 -2.49
C MET A 177 -12.35 4.00 -1.77
N MET A 178 -11.49 5.02 -1.73
CA MET A 178 -11.75 6.31 -1.10
C MET A 178 -12.22 7.36 -2.10
N GLY A 179 -11.81 7.22 -3.35
CA GLY A 179 -12.16 8.13 -4.43
C GLY A 179 -11.27 7.97 -5.65
N GLN A 180 -11.58 8.73 -6.69
CA GLN A 180 -10.83 8.70 -7.95
C GLN A 180 -10.81 10.09 -8.59
N PHE A 181 -9.79 10.36 -9.40
CA PHE A 181 -9.69 11.57 -10.21
C PHE A 181 -8.80 11.33 -11.44
N ASP A 182 -8.97 12.15 -12.46
CA ASP A 182 -8.21 12.06 -13.70
C ASP A 182 -7.27 13.25 -13.86
N LEU A 183 -5.99 12.99 -14.11
CA LEU A 183 -5.04 13.98 -14.57
C LEU A 183 -5.04 13.99 -16.09
N VAL A 184 -5.54 15.06 -16.69
CA VAL A 184 -5.66 15.21 -18.15
C VAL A 184 -4.65 16.22 -18.70
N GLY A 185 -4.36 16.09 -20.02
CA GLY A 185 -3.51 17.05 -20.75
C GLY A 185 -2.01 16.79 -20.54
N ILE A 186 -1.63 15.56 -20.34
CA ILE A 186 -0.27 15.07 -20.44
C ILE A 186 0.13 15.11 -21.93
N PRO A 187 1.28 15.68 -22.30
CA PRO A 187 1.74 15.65 -23.69
C PRO A 187 1.91 14.23 -24.20
N PRO A 188 1.46 13.91 -25.43
CA PRO A 188 1.69 12.61 -26.03
C PRO A 188 3.19 12.31 -26.11
N ALA A 189 3.59 11.16 -25.56
CA ALA A 189 4.97 10.69 -25.56
C ALA A 189 4.98 9.16 -25.50
N PRO A 190 6.10 8.50 -25.79
CA PRO A 190 6.23 7.07 -25.57
C PRO A 190 5.95 6.69 -24.11
N ARG A 191 5.39 5.48 -23.92
CA ARG A 191 5.15 4.94 -22.57
C ARG A 191 6.41 5.01 -21.71
N GLY A 192 6.25 5.33 -20.43
CA GLY A 192 7.36 5.42 -19.48
C GLY A 192 8.12 6.77 -19.51
N VAL A 193 7.89 7.64 -20.48
CA VAL A 193 8.57 8.95 -20.58
C VAL A 193 7.90 10.01 -19.71
N PRO A 194 6.56 10.23 -19.73
CA PRO A 194 5.91 11.18 -18.85
C PRO A 194 6.09 10.82 -17.38
N GLN A 195 6.39 11.82 -16.55
CA GLN A 195 6.55 11.63 -15.11
C GLN A 195 5.48 12.41 -14.36
N VAL A 196 4.62 11.68 -13.64
CA VAL A 196 3.56 12.25 -12.82
C VAL A 196 3.87 11.98 -11.35
N GLU A 197 4.06 13.06 -10.59
CA GLU A 197 4.24 12.99 -9.14
C GLU A 197 2.89 13.01 -8.44
N VAL A 198 2.58 11.92 -7.72
CA VAL A 198 1.39 11.80 -6.88
C VAL A 198 1.79 12.04 -5.44
N THR A 199 1.17 13.02 -4.81
CA THR A 199 1.44 13.44 -3.44
C THR A 199 0.21 13.17 -2.58
N PHE A 200 0.43 12.48 -1.46
CA PHE A 200 -0.51 12.29 -0.37
C PHE A 200 -0.08 13.19 0.79
N ASP A 201 -0.93 14.10 1.20
CA ASP A 201 -0.69 15.11 2.24
C ASP A 201 -1.80 15.01 3.28
N ILE A 202 -1.49 14.44 4.45
CA ILE A 202 -2.44 14.26 5.55
C ILE A 202 -2.20 15.36 6.59
N ASP A 203 -3.22 16.13 6.88
CA ASP A 203 -3.18 17.17 7.89
C ASP A 203 -3.34 16.63 9.33
N ALA A 204 -3.23 17.50 10.33
CA ALA A 204 -3.41 17.16 11.73
C ALA A 204 -4.83 16.68 12.10
N ASN A 205 -5.83 16.92 11.25
CA ASN A 205 -7.20 16.48 11.43
C ASN A 205 -7.46 15.12 10.77
N GLY A 206 -6.46 14.53 10.12
CA GLY A 206 -6.60 13.28 9.38
C GLY A 206 -7.29 13.44 8.01
N ILE A 207 -7.31 14.65 7.45
CA ILE A 207 -7.81 14.91 6.10
C ILE A 207 -6.64 14.72 5.13
N CYS A 208 -6.82 13.87 4.13
CA CYS A 208 -5.83 13.57 3.13
C CYS A 208 -6.13 14.31 1.82
N HIS A 209 -5.20 15.13 1.38
CA HIS A 209 -5.20 15.78 0.08
C HIS A 209 -4.34 14.96 -0.88
N VAL A 210 -4.95 14.31 -1.86
CA VAL A 210 -4.23 13.56 -2.89
C VAL A 210 -4.16 14.39 -4.14
N THR A 211 -2.94 14.63 -4.64
CA THR A 211 -2.72 15.44 -5.83
C THR A 211 -1.75 14.77 -6.78
N ALA A 212 -2.08 14.76 -8.07
CA ALA A 212 -1.19 14.36 -9.15
C ALA A 212 -0.71 15.59 -9.91
N LYS A 213 0.58 15.66 -10.19
CA LYS A 213 1.22 16.75 -10.93
C LYS A 213 2.10 16.17 -12.03
N ASP A 214 1.83 16.54 -13.27
CA ASP A 214 2.75 16.29 -14.38
C ASP A 214 4.01 17.19 -14.25
N LYS A 215 5.18 16.57 -14.20
CA LYS A 215 6.45 17.30 -14.00
C LYS A 215 6.83 18.18 -15.19
N ALA A 216 6.41 17.80 -16.40
CA ALA A 216 6.74 18.55 -17.63
C ALA A 216 5.87 19.81 -17.79
N THR A 217 4.55 19.66 -17.64
CA THR A 217 3.60 20.77 -17.88
C THR A 217 3.21 21.52 -16.60
N CYS A 218 3.57 20.98 -15.43
CA CYS A 218 3.13 21.46 -14.13
C CYS A 218 1.60 21.43 -13.92
N ARG A 219 0.84 20.78 -14.79
CA ARG A 219 -0.59 20.56 -14.60
C ARG A 219 -0.82 19.73 -13.35
N LYS A 220 -1.83 20.12 -12.58
CA LYS A 220 -2.15 19.52 -11.28
C LYS A 220 -3.64 19.24 -11.19
N GLN A 221 -3.98 18.08 -10.64
CA GLN A 221 -5.35 17.69 -10.30
C GLN A 221 -5.35 16.89 -9.01
N GLY A 222 -6.49 16.78 -8.33
CA GLY A 222 -6.51 16.04 -7.09
C GLY A 222 -7.90 15.93 -6.45
N ILE A 223 -7.93 15.21 -5.35
CA ILE A 223 -9.13 14.96 -4.53
C ILE A 223 -8.78 15.12 -3.05
N VAL A 224 -9.80 15.39 -2.25
CA VAL A 224 -9.72 15.44 -0.78
C VAL A 224 -10.52 14.30 -0.22
N VAL A 225 -9.91 13.48 0.61
CA VAL A 225 -10.54 12.32 1.27
C VAL A 225 -10.23 12.35 2.77
N ALA A 226 -11.14 11.81 3.59
CA ALA A 226 -10.85 11.65 5.01
C ALA A 226 -9.95 10.43 5.20
N ALA A 227 -8.81 10.56 5.87
CA ALA A 227 -7.88 9.45 6.10
C ALA A 227 -8.47 8.32 6.96
N SER A 228 -9.47 8.63 7.79
CA SER A 228 -10.29 7.63 8.50
C SER A 228 -11.39 7.01 7.62
N GLY A 229 -11.65 7.57 6.43
CA GLY A 229 -12.61 7.07 5.45
C GLY A 229 -14.04 6.94 5.93
N GLY A 230 -14.37 7.44 7.12
CA GLY A 230 -15.65 7.17 7.78
C GLY A 230 -15.82 5.72 8.21
N LEU A 231 -14.75 4.91 8.17
CA LEU A 231 -14.77 3.53 8.60
C LEU A 231 -14.99 3.42 10.10
N SER A 232 -15.87 2.51 10.51
CA SER A 232 -16.02 2.18 11.93
C SER A 232 -14.81 1.37 12.42
N LYS A 233 -14.60 1.33 13.74
CA LYS A 233 -13.53 0.51 14.33
C LYS A 233 -13.66 -0.97 13.95
N GLU A 234 -14.88 -1.47 13.90
CA GLU A 234 -15.19 -2.85 13.53
C GLU A 234 -14.81 -3.14 12.08
N GLN A 235 -15.04 -2.18 11.18
CA GLN A 235 -14.63 -2.29 9.77
C GLN A 235 -13.11 -2.31 9.63
N ILE A 236 -12.41 -1.41 10.33
CA ILE A 236 -10.92 -1.39 10.34
C ILE A 236 -10.37 -2.72 10.86
N GLU A 237 -10.89 -3.22 12.00
CA GLU A 237 -10.48 -4.51 12.55
C GLU A 237 -10.78 -5.68 11.60
N GLN A 238 -11.91 -5.63 10.89
CA GLN A 238 -12.25 -6.64 9.89
C GLN A 238 -11.27 -6.60 8.72
N MET A 239 -10.97 -5.43 8.17
CA MET A 239 -9.99 -5.27 7.09
C MET A 239 -8.61 -5.77 7.48
N LEU A 240 -8.15 -5.52 8.70
CA LEU A 240 -6.88 -6.04 9.22
C LEU A 240 -6.88 -7.56 9.36
N ARG A 241 -8.00 -8.14 9.83
CA ARG A 241 -8.14 -9.60 9.92
C ARG A 241 -8.16 -10.24 8.54
N ASP A 242 -8.92 -9.69 7.61
CA ASP A 242 -9.02 -10.19 6.24
C ASP A 242 -7.66 -10.12 5.53
N ALA A 243 -6.93 -9.02 5.70
CA ALA A 243 -5.58 -8.89 5.18
C ALA A 243 -4.63 -9.96 5.75
N ALA A 244 -4.68 -10.21 7.06
CA ALA A 244 -3.86 -11.24 7.69
C ALA A 244 -4.22 -12.68 7.22
N GLN A 245 -5.51 -12.96 7.02
CA GLN A 245 -5.98 -14.27 6.55
C GLN A 245 -5.58 -14.54 5.10
N HIS A 246 -5.68 -13.53 4.25
CA HIS A 246 -5.43 -13.68 2.81
C HIS A 246 -4.00 -13.35 2.40
N ALA A 247 -3.12 -12.89 3.31
CA ALA A 247 -1.77 -12.43 3.02
C ALA A 247 -0.95 -13.37 2.13
N LYS A 248 -1.04 -14.70 2.35
CA LYS A 248 -0.32 -15.68 1.52
C LYS A 248 -0.91 -15.79 0.10
N ALA A 249 -2.24 -15.83 -0.01
CA ALA A 249 -2.93 -15.93 -1.29
C ALA A 249 -2.75 -14.65 -2.12
N ASP A 250 -2.84 -13.50 -1.48
CA ASP A 250 -2.65 -12.20 -2.11
C ASP A 250 -1.23 -12.02 -2.63
N ARG A 251 -0.24 -12.44 -1.84
CA ARG A 251 1.15 -12.42 -2.26
C ARG A 251 1.38 -13.26 -3.52
N VAL A 252 0.81 -14.46 -3.60
CA VAL A 252 0.91 -15.31 -4.80
C VAL A 252 0.25 -14.64 -6.00
N LYS A 253 -0.93 -14.03 -5.82
CA LYS A 253 -1.62 -13.27 -6.87
C LYS A 253 -0.77 -12.11 -7.37
N ARG A 254 -0.25 -11.29 -6.45
CA ARG A 254 0.61 -10.16 -6.77
C ARG A 254 1.84 -10.60 -7.54
N GLU A 255 2.55 -11.62 -7.06
CA GLU A 255 3.75 -12.14 -7.71
C GLU A 255 3.47 -12.65 -9.15
N LEU A 256 2.29 -13.23 -9.37
CA LEU A 256 1.86 -13.64 -10.72
C LEU A 256 1.58 -12.42 -11.61
N VAL A 257 0.89 -11.42 -11.10
CA VAL A 257 0.60 -10.17 -11.82
C VAL A 257 1.89 -9.42 -12.15
N GLU A 258 2.82 -9.29 -11.21
CA GLU A 258 4.14 -8.70 -11.43
C GLU A 258 4.92 -9.45 -12.52
N ALA A 259 4.89 -10.79 -12.51
CA ALA A 259 5.52 -11.59 -13.55
C ALA A 259 4.87 -11.36 -14.93
N ARG A 260 3.54 -11.21 -15.01
CA ARG A 260 2.82 -10.87 -16.26
C ARG A 260 3.19 -9.48 -16.77
N ASN A 261 3.21 -8.48 -15.90
CA ASN A 261 3.59 -7.10 -16.25
C ASN A 261 5.04 -7.04 -16.77
N ASN A 262 5.95 -7.79 -16.13
CA ASN A 262 7.33 -7.91 -16.60
C ASN A 262 7.42 -8.58 -17.97
N ALA A 263 6.70 -9.69 -18.17
CA ALA A 263 6.63 -10.40 -19.44
C ALA A 263 6.15 -9.49 -20.57
N GLU A 264 5.08 -8.72 -20.35
CA GLU A 264 4.55 -7.74 -21.31
C GLU A 264 5.55 -6.64 -21.65
N THR A 265 6.27 -6.15 -20.65
CA THR A 265 7.32 -5.16 -20.85
C THR A 265 8.47 -5.72 -21.69
N GLN A 266 8.90 -6.97 -21.44
CA GLN A 266 9.93 -7.62 -22.21
C GLN A 266 9.48 -7.91 -23.65
N LEU A 267 8.23 -8.33 -23.87
CA LEU A 267 7.65 -8.51 -25.20
C LEU A 267 7.69 -7.20 -26.00
N THR A 268 7.14 -6.13 -25.46
CA THR A 268 7.10 -4.81 -26.12
C THR A 268 8.52 -4.31 -26.46
N THR A 269 9.46 -4.54 -25.54
CA THR A 269 10.86 -4.14 -25.75
C THR A 269 11.52 -4.97 -26.86
N ALA A 270 11.32 -6.28 -26.85
CA ALA A 270 11.87 -7.18 -27.88
C ALA A 270 11.31 -6.86 -29.27
N GLU A 271 10.00 -6.63 -29.39
CA GLU A 271 9.34 -6.28 -30.65
C GLU A 271 9.85 -4.97 -31.24
N ARG A 272 10.06 -3.94 -30.40
CA ARG A 272 10.65 -2.69 -30.83
C ARG A 272 12.08 -2.88 -31.31
N GLN A 273 12.90 -3.59 -30.54
CA GLN A 273 14.30 -3.82 -30.87
C GLN A 273 14.48 -4.67 -32.13
N LEU A 274 13.59 -5.65 -32.38
CA LEU A 274 13.58 -6.43 -33.64
C LEU A 274 13.49 -5.52 -34.88
N GLY A 275 12.77 -4.39 -34.78
CA GLY A 275 12.66 -3.41 -35.87
C GLY A 275 13.89 -2.50 -35.99
N GLU A 276 14.64 -2.31 -34.92
CA GLU A 276 15.79 -1.38 -34.87
C GLU A 276 17.12 -2.04 -35.28
N TRP A 277 17.27 -3.39 -35.10
CA TRP A 277 18.51 -4.10 -35.40
C TRP A 277 18.82 -4.17 -36.91
N LYS A 278 20.01 -3.69 -37.28
CA LYS A 278 20.49 -3.65 -38.65
C LYS A 278 21.54 -4.73 -38.96
N TYR A 279 22.34 -5.10 -37.96
CA TYR A 279 23.49 -5.98 -38.11
C TYR A 279 23.28 -7.40 -37.57
N VAL A 280 22.14 -7.66 -36.91
CA VAL A 280 21.77 -9.02 -36.40
C VAL A 280 21.31 -9.87 -37.55
N SER A 281 21.78 -11.13 -37.61
CA SER A 281 21.40 -12.10 -38.66
C SER A 281 19.91 -12.45 -38.59
N ASP A 282 19.34 -12.85 -39.77
CA ASP A 282 17.94 -13.26 -39.82
C ASP A 282 17.65 -14.51 -38.98
N ALA A 283 18.63 -15.39 -38.79
CA ALA A 283 18.50 -16.55 -37.92
C ALA A 283 18.37 -16.18 -36.43
N GLU A 284 19.15 -15.22 -35.99
CA GLU A 284 19.08 -14.71 -34.61
C GLU A 284 17.76 -13.95 -34.36
N LYS A 285 17.31 -13.15 -35.34
CA LYS A 285 16.00 -12.47 -35.28
C LYS A 285 14.84 -13.49 -35.21
N GLU A 286 14.91 -14.57 -35.96
CA GLU A 286 13.90 -15.63 -35.96
C GLU A 286 13.87 -16.38 -34.61
N ASN A 287 15.03 -16.60 -33.98
CA ASN A 287 15.11 -17.15 -32.63
C ASN A 287 14.37 -16.23 -31.60
N VAL A 288 14.59 -14.93 -31.66
CA VAL A 288 13.86 -13.98 -30.79
C VAL A 288 12.37 -13.99 -31.08
N LYS A 289 11.93 -14.01 -32.34
CA LYS A 289 10.50 -14.15 -32.71
C LYS A 289 9.86 -15.41 -32.16
N THR A 290 10.59 -16.53 -32.17
CA THR A 290 10.11 -17.79 -31.60
C THR A 290 9.84 -17.65 -30.11
N HIS A 291 10.77 -17.05 -29.35
CA HIS A 291 10.57 -16.81 -27.91
C HIS A 291 9.49 -15.78 -27.63
N VAL A 292 9.31 -14.76 -28.48
CA VAL A 292 8.17 -13.84 -28.41
C VAL A 292 6.85 -14.59 -28.56
N ALA A 293 6.75 -15.50 -29.54
CA ALA A 293 5.54 -16.30 -29.75
C ALA A 293 5.26 -17.28 -28.59
N GLU A 294 6.30 -17.92 -28.05
CA GLU A 294 6.18 -18.80 -26.88
C GLU A 294 5.69 -18.03 -25.65
N LEU A 295 6.24 -16.83 -25.37
CA LEU A 295 5.86 -16.01 -24.25
C LEU A 295 4.43 -15.48 -24.41
N ARG A 296 4.01 -15.05 -25.60
CA ARG A 296 2.62 -14.65 -25.89
C ARG A 296 1.65 -15.78 -25.60
N LYS A 297 1.95 -16.98 -26.09
CA LYS A 297 1.13 -18.18 -25.84
C LYS A 297 1.04 -18.52 -24.35
N ALA A 298 2.13 -18.37 -23.60
CA ALA A 298 2.12 -18.55 -22.14
C ALA A 298 1.23 -17.51 -21.44
N MET A 299 1.24 -16.25 -21.89
CA MET A 299 0.42 -15.18 -21.34
C MET A 299 -1.07 -15.31 -21.64
N GLU A 300 -1.45 -15.93 -22.77
CA GLU A 300 -2.85 -16.23 -23.12
C GLU A 300 -3.49 -17.25 -22.17
N ASN A 301 -2.70 -18.08 -21.50
CA ASN A 301 -3.21 -19.03 -20.52
C ASN A 301 -3.54 -18.33 -19.20
N PRO A 302 -4.83 -18.24 -18.79
CA PRO A 302 -5.23 -17.60 -17.54
C PRO A 302 -4.67 -18.32 -16.29
N ASN A 303 -4.37 -19.63 -16.40
CA ASN A 303 -3.90 -20.46 -15.30
C ASN A 303 -2.39 -20.79 -15.40
N VAL A 304 -1.61 -19.96 -16.09
CA VAL A 304 -0.17 -20.17 -16.20
C VAL A 304 0.48 -20.08 -14.80
N ALA A 305 1.40 -20.98 -14.50
CA ALA A 305 2.19 -20.90 -13.28
C ALA A 305 3.20 -19.75 -13.40
N LYS A 306 3.44 -19.04 -12.27
CA LYS A 306 4.42 -17.95 -12.20
C LYS A 306 5.79 -18.39 -12.74
N ASP A 307 6.25 -19.57 -12.32
CA ASP A 307 7.59 -20.08 -12.66
C ASP A 307 7.74 -20.33 -14.16
N ASP A 308 6.68 -20.83 -14.82
CA ASP A 308 6.67 -21.04 -16.27
C ASP A 308 6.76 -19.69 -17.02
N LEU A 309 6.04 -18.70 -16.54
CA LEU A 309 6.05 -17.35 -17.14
C LEU A 309 7.41 -16.67 -16.96
N VAL A 310 8.01 -16.77 -15.77
CA VAL A 310 9.34 -16.23 -15.49
C VAL A 310 10.38 -16.95 -16.37
N ALA A 311 10.32 -18.28 -16.49
CA ALA A 311 11.25 -19.04 -17.33
C ALA A 311 11.15 -18.67 -18.82
N ALA A 312 9.95 -18.44 -19.33
CA ALA A 312 9.74 -17.98 -20.71
C ALA A 312 10.27 -16.55 -20.92
N THR A 313 10.04 -15.68 -19.95
CA THR A 313 10.56 -14.29 -19.97
C THR A 313 12.08 -14.25 -19.95
N ASP A 314 12.73 -15.07 -19.12
CA ASP A 314 14.18 -15.17 -19.03
C ASP A 314 14.81 -15.68 -20.33
N LYS A 315 14.15 -16.62 -21.01
CA LYS A 315 14.61 -17.11 -22.33
C LYS A 315 14.59 -16.00 -23.38
N LEU A 316 13.48 -15.25 -23.45
CA LEU A 316 13.36 -14.10 -24.34
C LEU A 316 14.44 -13.04 -24.03
N GLN A 317 14.61 -12.71 -22.77
CA GLN A 317 15.60 -11.70 -22.34
C GLN A 317 17.03 -12.11 -22.72
N LYS A 318 17.40 -13.37 -22.56
CA LYS A 318 18.70 -13.90 -22.97
C LYS A 318 18.91 -13.79 -24.49
N ALA A 319 17.90 -14.20 -25.27
CA ALA A 319 17.98 -14.10 -26.73
C ALA A 319 18.12 -12.63 -27.21
N VAL A 320 17.37 -11.71 -26.59
CA VAL A 320 17.47 -10.27 -26.86
C VAL A 320 18.85 -9.70 -26.50
N MET A 321 19.41 -10.10 -25.35
CA MET A 321 20.74 -9.68 -24.93
C MET A 321 21.86 -10.19 -25.88
N GLU A 322 21.75 -11.42 -26.35
CA GLU A 322 22.70 -11.97 -27.34
C GLU A 322 22.65 -11.20 -28.64
N CYS A 323 21.48 -10.93 -29.18
CA CYS A 323 21.30 -10.10 -30.39
C CYS A 323 21.83 -8.67 -30.19
N GLY A 324 21.54 -8.04 -29.03
CA GLY A 324 22.05 -6.72 -28.70
C GLY A 324 23.58 -6.67 -28.63
N ARG A 325 24.22 -7.74 -28.15
CA ARG A 325 25.68 -7.88 -28.14
C ARG A 325 26.25 -7.99 -29.56
N THR A 326 25.62 -8.80 -30.43
CA THR A 326 26.00 -8.93 -31.82
C THR A 326 25.85 -7.60 -32.57
N GLU A 327 24.72 -6.91 -32.42
CA GLU A 327 24.46 -5.58 -33.00
C GLU A 327 25.56 -4.58 -32.61
N TYR A 328 25.88 -4.50 -31.32
CA TYR A 328 26.91 -3.58 -30.82
C TYR A 328 28.30 -3.89 -31.37
N GLN A 329 28.70 -5.15 -31.43
CA GLN A 329 30.01 -5.60 -31.92
C GLN A 329 30.16 -5.30 -33.41
N GLN A 330 29.13 -5.58 -34.21
CA GLN A 330 29.18 -5.35 -35.64
C GLN A 330 29.07 -3.86 -36.03
N ALA A 331 28.29 -3.07 -35.29
CA ALA A 331 28.25 -1.62 -35.43
C ALA A 331 29.61 -0.97 -35.10
N ALA A 332 30.30 -1.45 -34.08
CA ALA A 332 31.63 -0.99 -33.71
C ALA A 332 32.67 -1.35 -34.79
N ALA A 333 32.62 -2.55 -35.38
CA ALA A 333 33.47 -2.99 -36.46
C ALA A 333 33.25 -2.19 -37.77
N ALA A 334 31.99 -1.88 -38.09
CA ALA A 334 31.62 -1.06 -39.23
C ALA A 334 32.15 0.40 -39.12
N ASN A 335 32.10 0.98 -37.91
CA ASN A 335 32.63 2.32 -37.66
C ASN A 335 34.18 2.38 -37.66
N SER A 336 34.85 1.32 -37.21
CA SER A 336 36.31 1.26 -37.24
C SER A 336 36.87 1.06 -38.67
N GLY A 337 36.12 0.42 -39.56
CA GLY A 337 36.48 0.28 -40.98
C GLY A 337 36.36 1.56 -41.80
N SER A 338 35.53 2.50 -41.37
CA SER A 338 35.33 3.81 -42.05
C SER A 338 36.43 4.82 -41.75
N SER A 339 37.17 4.68 -40.65
CA SER A 339 38.27 5.64 -40.31
C SER A 339 39.61 5.29 -40.92
N SER A 340 39.81 4.07 -41.46
CA SER A 340 41.08 3.69 -42.11
C SER A 340 41.16 4.11 -43.58
N ASN A 341 40.04 4.45 -44.26
CA ASN A 341 40.02 4.84 -45.66
C ASN A 341 40.21 6.34 -45.90
N SER A 342 40.14 7.19 -44.86
CA SER A 342 40.35 8.62 -44.94
C SER A 342 41.83 9.04 -44.70
N GLY A 343 42.67 8.15 -44.16
CA GLY A 343 44.08 8.37 -43.90
C GLY A 343 44.98 8.18 -45.11
N GLU A 344 44.63 7.25 -46.02
CA GLU A 344 45.44 6.97 -47.23
C GLU A 344 45.25 8.02 -48.37
N GLN A 345 44.11 8.71 -48.44
CA GLN A 345 43.89 9.75 -49.43
C GLN A 345 44.56 11.09 -49.07
N GLN A 346 44.85 11.35 -47.80
CA GLN A 346 45.59 12.57 -47.41
C GLN A 346 47.11 12.44 -47.54
N GLN A 347 47.67 11.23 -47.49
CA GLN A 347 49.11 11.03 -47.73
C GLN A 347 49.51 11.09 -49.23
N GLN A 348 48.60 10.75 -50.15
CA GLN A 348 48.87 10.89 -51.59
C GLN A 348 48.73 12.29 -52.10
N GLN A 349 48.02 13.20 -51.44
CA GLN A 349 47.97 14.64 -51.84
C GLN A 349 49.13 15.48 -51.31
N GLN A 350 49.82 15.03 -50.22
CA GLN A 350 51.00 15.72 -49.73
C GLN A 350 52.29 15.40 -50.51
N GLN A 351 52.38 14.22 -51.17
CA GLN A 351 53.55 13.85 -51.98
C GLN A 351 53.50 14.42 -53.39
N SER A 352 52.40 14.99 -53.89
CA SER A 352 52.27 15.63 -55.18
C SER A 352 52.48 17.15 -55.13
N SER A 353 52.58 17.79 -53.98
CA SER A 353 52.84 19.22 -53.80
C SER A 353 54.30 19.59 -53.52
N GLU A 354 55.18 18.58 -53.31
CA GLU A 354 56.65 18.80 -53.15
C GLU A 354 57.48 18.57 -54.45
N LYS A 355 56.85 18.41 -55.60
CA LYS A 355 57.52 18.22 -56.86
C LYS A 355 57.05 19.21 -57.97
N ASN A 356 56.82 20.47 -57.59
CA ASN A 356 56.79 21.57 -58.59
C ASN A 356 57.43 22.77 -57.98
#